data_b29cc0a4dca70d8087142a74cc84008b
#
_entry.id   b29cc0a4dca70d8087142a74cc84008b
#
_cell.length_a   1.000
_cell.length_b   1.000
_cell.length_c   1.000
_cell.angle_alpha   90.00
_cell.angle_beta   90.00
_cell.angle_gamma   90.00
#
_symmetry.space_group_name_H-M   'P 1'
#
loop_
_entity.id
_entity.type
_entity.pdbx_description
1 polymer ?
#
loop_
_entity_poly.entity_id
_entity_poly.type
_entity_poly.pdbx_seq_one_letter_code
_entity_poly.pdbx_strand_id
1 'polypeptide(L)'
;EILRAKFPYIYVDEYQDTNPIQTFILERIREKETIVGVIGDRAQSIYSFQGAMPTLFDSFHVDANCEFTIEENHRSTKKIISLLNAVRSDIMQKGVDSTIEGENIVLVIGDRNDAFRMAYDCCGGVLQSLSRDNTTANALKKDFEETSMNTKLLNKFEESDSDDYRRQRIWSFIQAVELSFNNNYKEALKKIEWIFSNENNSRKAAIASLSKLLLYYKDFCNKMLIDFYHTICSITGLKLTGFREGNAKKFYDSTPYKSLAICVDIVDDTSSHITIHKAKGAEYDNVIVFNDELKSFLLSPNLQTNEEHRIIYVALSRARKRLFLYLED
;
A
#
# COMPACT_ATOMS: atom_id res chain seq x y z
N GLU A 1 31.05 15.43 -14.80
CA GLU A 1 32.23 16.18 -14.30
C GLU A 1 31.91 16.97 -13.01
N ILE A 2 30.88 17.80 -12.98
CA ILE A 2 30.53 18.66 -11.83
C ILE A 2 30.29 17.81 -10.56
N LEU A 3 29.54 16.70 -10.66
CA LEU A 3 29.28 15.82 -9.52
C LEU A 3 30.58 15.21 -8.96
N ARG A 4 31.47 14.75 -9.82
CA ARG A 4 32.75 14.18 -9.43
C ARG A 4 33.67 15.20 -8.74
N ALA A 5 33.75 16.41 -9.28
CA ALA A 5 34.55 17.49 -8.70
C ALA A 5 34.04 17.91 -7.31
N LYS A 6 32.73 17.76 -7.08
CA LYS A 6 32.10 18.18 -5.82
C LYS A 6 32.02 17.06 -4.76
N PHE A 7 31.87 15.82 -5.21
CA PHE A 7 31.64 14.68 -4.32
C PHE A 7 32.67 13.57 -4.59
N PRO A 8 33.74 13.49 -3.79
CA PRO A 8 34.75 12.43 -3.92
C PRO A 8 34.20 11.05 -3.46
N TYR A 9 33.17 11.05 -2.62
CA TYR A 9 32.48 9.85 -2.13
C TYR A 9 30.97 9.98 -2.38
N ILE A 10 30.35 8.93 -2.90
CA ILE A 10 28.89 8.80 -3.05
C ILE A 10 28.48 7.44 -2.49
N TYR A 11 27.57 7.44 -1.52
CA TYR A 11 26.94 6.23 -1.01
C TYR A 11 25.48 6.21 -1.42
N VAL A 12 25.02 5.08 -1.96
CA VAL A 12 23.64 4.87 -2.39
C VAL A 12 23.02 3.81 -1.52
N ASP A 13 22.04 4.20 -0.73
CA ASP A 13 21.24 3.30 0.09
C ASP A 13 20.07 2.73 -0.72
N GLU A 14 19.52 1.58 -0.30
CA GLU A 14 18.44 0.87 -0.97
C GLU A 14 18.76 0.60 -2.46
N TYR A 15 20.02 0.27 -2.77
CA TYR A 15 20.47 0.13 -4.16
C TYR A 15 19.73 -0.95 -4.96
N GLN A 16 19.13 -1.96 -4.31
CA GLN A 16 18.29 -2.97 -4.95
C GLN A 16 17.03 -2.41 -5.61
N ASP A 17 16.66 -1.16 -5.33
CA ASP A 17 15.51 -0.48 -5.94
C ASP A 17 15.89 0.47 -7.07
N THR A 18 17.16 0.46 -7.50
CA THR A 18 17.61 1.28 -8.62
C THR A 18 17.13 0.73 -9.96
N ASN A 19 16.88 1.66 -10.88
CA ASN A 19 16.57 1.34 -12.26
C ASN A 19 17.82 1.45 -13.17
N PRO A 20 17.77 0.96 -14.43
CA PRO A 20 18.91 0.97 -15.33
C PRO A 20 19.53 2.36 -15.59
N ILE A 21 18.71 3.42 -15.58
CA ILE A 21 19.21 4.79 -15.78
C ILE A 21 20.04 5.27 -14.59
N GLN A 22 19.55 5.02 -13.38
CA GLN A 22 20.25 5.37 -12.14
C GLN A 22 21.58 4.60 -12.04
N THR A 23 21.55 3.30 -12.29
CA THR A 23 22.76 2.46 -12.31
C THR A 23 23.77 2.95 -13.34
N PHE A 24 23.34 3.24 -14.59
CA PHE A 24 24.20 3.80 -15.62
C PHE A 24 24.88 5.10 -15.19
N ILE A 25 24.14 6.01 -14.55
CA ILE A 25 24.70 7.28 -14.04
C ILE A 25 25.77 7.01 -12.96
N LEU A 26 25.51 6.10 -12.04
CA LEU A 26 26.45 5.75 -10.96
C LEU A 26 27.72 5.10 -11.51
N GLU A 27 27.61 4.20 -12.50
CA GLU A 27 28.75 3.61 -13.18
C GLU A 27 29.60 4.66 -13.88
N ARG A 28 28.99 5.61 -14.59
CA ARG A 28 29.70 6.72 -15.24
C ARG A 28 30.40 7.65 -14.23
N ILE A 29 29.85 7.80 -13.05
CA ILE A 29 30.51 8.57 -11.97
C ILE A 29 31.72 7.78 -11.44
N ARG A 30 31.55 6.47 -11.24
CA ARG A 30 32.58 5.56 -10.70
C ARG A 30 33.78 5.36 -11.63
N GLU A 31 33.62 5.47 -12.95
CA GLU A 31 34.69 5.28 -13.96
C GLU A 31 35.94 6.16 -13.74
N LYS A 32 35.86 7.14 -12.83
CA LYS A 32 36.94 8.07 -12.57
C LYS A 32 37.31 8.09 -11.06
N GLU A 33 37.51 9.26 -10.51
CA GLU A 33 38.07 9.43 -9.17
C GLU A 33 37.03 9.33 -8.02
N THR A 34 35.73 9.37 -8.33
CA THR A 34 34.70 9.28 -7.29
C THR A 34 34.53 7.83 -6.82
N ILE A 35 34.64 7.63 -5.53
CA ILE A 35 34.36 6.34 -4.90
C ILE A 35 32.84 6.20 -4.71
N VAL A 36 32.25 5.16 -5.31
CA VAL A 36 30.84 4.86 -5.18
C VAL A 36 30.67 3.59 -4.35
N GLY A 37 30.03 3.72 -3.20
CA GLY A 37 29.59 2.60 -2.37
C GLY A 37 28.08 2.40 -2.47
N VAL A 38 27.63 1.17 -2.41
CA VAL A 38 26.21 0.83 -2.43
C VAL A 38 25.84 0.01 -1.20
N ILE A 39 24.67 0.28 -0.67
CA ILE A 39 24.10 -0.44 0.46
C ILE A 39 22.75 -0.93 0.01
N GLY A 40 22.43 -2.19 0.28
CA GLY A 40 21.14 -2.75 -0.12
C GLY A 40 20.92 -4.17 0.33
N ASP A 41 19.71 -4.63 0.14
CA ASP A 41 19.29 -5.98 0.42
C ASP A 41 18.38 -6.48 -0.72
N ARG A 42 18.89 -7.41 -1.52
CA ARG A 42 18.16 -7.99 -2.64
C ARG A 42 16.78 -8.54 -2.24
N ALA A 43 16.68 -9.15 -1.06
CA ALA A 43 15.42 -9.68 -0.53
C ALA A 43 14.38 -8.59 -0.22
N GLN A 44 14.77 -7.31 -0.19
CA GLN A 44 13.89 -6.16 0.01
C GLN A 44 13.59 -5.37 -1.27
N SER A 45 13.91 -5.88 -2.46
CA SER A 45 13.56 -5.26 -3.74
C SER A 45 12.08 -5.51 -4.06
N ILE A 46 11.26 -4.48 -3.93
CA ILE A 46 9.80 -4.54 -4.09
C ILE A 46 9.22 -3.44 -5.00
N TYR A 47 10.06 -2.72 -5.75
CA TYR A 47 9.64 -1.61 -6.63
C TYR A 47 9.84 -1.92 -8.12
N SER A 48 9.61 -3.17 -8.55
CA SER A 48 9.71 -3.56 -9.97
C SER A 48 8.75 -2.74 -10.85
N PHE A 49 7.58 -2.36 -10.33
CA PHE A 49 6.62 -1.49 -11.01
C PHE A 49 7.14 -0.06 -11.28
N GLN A 50 8.19 0.38 -10.58
CA GLN A 50 8.92 1.63 -10.85
C GLN A 50 10.18 1.42 -11.70
N GLY A 51 10.38 0.21 -12.22
CA GLY A 51 11.53 -0.16 -13.05
C GLY A 51 12.76 -0.61 -12.26
N ALA A 52 12.63 -0.88 -10.95
CA ALA A 52 13.70 -1.48 -10.18
C ALA A 52 14.01 -2.90 -10.69
N MET A 53 15.30 -3.20 -10.79
CA MET A 53 15.79 -4.50 -11.27
C MET A 53 16.79 -5.08 -10.27
N PRO A 54 16.40 -6.10 -9.46
CA PRO A 54 17.29 -6.72 -8.47
C PRO A 54 18.62 -7.22 -9.05
N THR A 55 18.62 -7.60 -10.33
CA THR A 55 19.83 -8.03 -11.04
C THR A 55 20.89 -6.95 -11.17
N LEU A 56 20.52 -5.67 -11.10
CA LEU A 56 21.47 -4.57 -11.10
C LEU A 56 22.27 -4.50 -9.79
N PHE A 57 21.63 -4.87 -8.68
CA PHE A 57 22.32 -5.03 -7.41
C PHE A 57 23.33 -6.17 -7.47
N ASP A 58 22.94 -7.31 -8.02
CA ASP A 58 23.82 -8.48 -8.18
C ASP A 58 25.00 -8.19 -9.13
N SER A 59 24.83 -7.31 -10.11
CA SER A 59 25.88 -6.95 -11.08
C SER A 59 26.83 -5.84 -10.62
N PHE A 60 26.58 -5.21 -9.47
CA PHE A 60 27.48 -4.20 -8.92
C PHE A 60 28.70 -4.88 -8.28
N HIS A 61 29.80 -4.93 -9.01
CA HIS A 61 31.03 -5.58 -8.54
C HIS A 61 32.02 -4.57 -7.95
N VAL A 62 32.58 -4.96 -6.82
CA VAL A 62 33.70 -4.29 -6.15
C VAL A 62 34.78 -5.31 -5.85
N ASP A 63 35.95 -4.84 -5.45
CA ASP A 63 37.00 -5.76 -4.96
C ASP A 63 36.49 -6.50 -3.71
N ALA A 64 36.82 -7.79 -3.61
CA ALA A 64 36.34 -8.64 -2.50
C ALA A 64 36.61 -8.08 -1.11
N ASN A 65 37.68 -7.28 -0.95
CA ASN A 65 38.01 -6.62 0.32
C ASN A 65 37.10 -5.38 0.61
N CYS A 66 36.23 -5.00 -0.32
CA CYS A 66 35.29 -3.89 -0.18
C CYS A 66 33.83 -4.35 -0.13
N GLU A 67 33.60 -5.65 -0.08
CA GLU A 67 32.26 -6.24 0.04
C GLU A 67 32.06 -6.73 1.48
N PHE A 68 30.97 -6.27 2.11
CA PHE A 68 30.65 -6.58 3.50
C PHE A 68 29.21 -7.01 3.62
N THR A 69 28.96 -8.06 4.40
CA THR A 69 27.62 -8.52 4.73
C THR A 69 27.31 -8.13 6.19
N ILE A 70 26.16 -7.45 6.39
CA ILE A 70 25.66 -7.12 7.73
C ILE A 70 24.74 -8.25 8.18
N GLU A 71 25.20 -9.05 9.14
CA GLU A 71 24.44 -10.17 9.70
C GLU A 71 23.72 -9.81 11.00
N GLU A 72 24.13 -8.74 11.69
CA GLU A 72 23.56 -8.34 12.97
C GLU A 72 22.19 -7.69 12.80
N ASN A 73 21.19 -8.26 13.47
CA ASN A 73 19.85 -7.70 13.54
C ASN A 73 19.63 -7.02 14.90
N HIS A 74 19.59 -5.69 14.89
CA HIS A 74 19.37 -4.85 16.07
C HIS A 74 17.88 -4.51 16.28
N ARG A 75 17.00 -4.96 15.38
CA ARG A 75 15.59 -4.56 15.37
C ARG A 75 14.70 -5.56 16.10
N SER A 76 14.77 -6.80 15.71
CA SER A 76 13.74 -7.80 16.01
C SER A 76 14.11 -8.72 17.16
N THR A 77 13.11 -9.32 17.80
CA THR A 77 13.31 -10.40 18.78
C THR A 77 13.85 -11.66 18.15
N LYS A 78 14.47 -12.56 18.95
CA LYS A 78 15.02 -13.84 18.46
C LYS A 78 14.00 -14.70 17.72
N LYS A 79 12.74 -14.71 18.18
CA LYS A 79 11.66 -15.46 17.51
C LYS A 79 11.38 -14.93 16.10
N ILE A 80 11.36 -13.61 15.91
CA ILE A 80 11.18 -12.99 14.59
C ILE A 80 12.42 -13.27 13.72
N ILE A 81 13.63 -13.10 14.24
CA ILE A 81 14.88 -13.41 13.53
C ILE A 81 14.89 -14.87 13.07
N SER A 82 14.45 -15.80 13.91
CA SER A 82 14.34 -17.23 13.56
C SER A 82 13.39 -17.44 12.37
N LEU A 83 12.24 -16.76 12.32
CA LEU A 83 11.33 -16.83 11.17
C LEU A 83 11.99 -16.23 9.92
N LEU A 84 12.63 -15.05 10.03
CA LEU A 84 13.31 -14.42 8.90
C LEU A 84 14.39 -15.31 8.31
N ASN A 85 15.15 -16.01 9.15
CA ASN A 85 16.16 -16.98 8.72
C ASN A 85 15.55 -18.26 8.12
N ALA A 86 14.36 -18.66 8.55
CA ALA A 86 13.68 -19.83 7.97
C ALA A 86 13.18 -19.59 6.54
N VAL A 87 12.87 -18.32 6.19
CA VAL A 87 12.35 -17.95 4.87
C VAL A 87 13.41 -17.36 3.94
N ARG A 88 14.64 -17.20 4.43
CA ARG A 88 15.76 -16.61 3.70
C ARG A 88 17.00 -17.49 3.82
N SER A 89 17.70 -17.72 2.71
CA SER A 89 18.87 -18.64 2.66
C SER A 89 20.20 -17.97 2.34
N ASP A 90 20.20 -16.72 1.87
CA ASP A 90 21.41 -16.01 1.42
C ASP A 90 22.18 -15.30 2.56
N ILE A 91 21.46 -14.84 3.61
CA ILE A 91 22.05 -14.21 4.79
C ILE A 91 21.46 -14.84 6.05
N MET A 92 22.30 -15.26 6.98
CA MET A 92 21.92 -15.74 8.30
C MET A 92 22.00 -14.60 9.31
N GLN A 93 20.84 -14.03 9.69
CA GLN A 93 20.78 -12.94 10.66
C GLN A 93 21.06 -13.44 12.08
N LYS A 94 21.77 -12.63 12.86
CA LYS A 94 22.13 -12.89 14.25
C LYS A 94 21.62 -11.76 15.12
N GLY A 95 20.93 -12.07 16.21
CA GLY A 95 20.61 -11.05 17.22
C GLY A 95 21.88 -10.60 17.95
N VAL A 96 21.93 -9.35 18.37
CA VAL A 96 22.99 -8.83 19.24
C VAL A 96 22.78 -9.29 20.69
N ASP A 97 23.76 -9.10 21.56
CA ASP A 97 23.70 -9.58 22.95
C ASP A 97 22.48 -9.08 23.74
N SER A 98 21.98 -7.89 23.42
CA SER A 98 20.77 -7.31 24.02
C SER A 98 19.46 -7.82 23.44
N THR A 99 19.50 -8.69 22.41
CA THR A 99 18.29 -9.18 21.74
C THR A 99 17.49 -10.10 22.66
N ILE A 100 16.26 -9.71 22.97
CA ILE A 100 15.34 -10.49 23.80
C ILE A 100 14.76 -11.66 23.04
N GLU A 101 14.32 -12.71 23.76
CA GLU A 101 13.73 -13.91 23.15
C GLU A 101 12.47 -13.57 22.33
N GLY A 102 11.58 -12.77 22.89
CA GLY A 102 10.30 -12.38 22.28
C GLY A 102 9.21 -13.43 22.44
N GLU A 103 8.03 -13.08 21.97
CA GLU A 103 6.85 -13.97 21.95
C GLU A 103 6.83 -14.80 20.67
N ASN A 104 6.09 -15.91 20.71
CA ASN A 104 5.90 -16.73 19.51
C ASN A 104 5.14 -15.96 18.42
N ILE A 105 5.45 -16.25 17.17
CA ILE A 105 4.68 -15.77 16.03
C ILE A 105 3.26 -16.38 16.11
N VAL A 106 2.23 -15.56 15.93
CA VAL A 106 0.84 -15.98 16.02
C VAL A 106 0.23 -16.06 14.63
N LEU A 107 -0.27 -17.24 14.28
CA LEU A 107 -1.10 -17.41 13.08
C LEU A 107 -2.56 -17.14 13.47
N VAL A 108 -3.23 -16.28 12.72
CA VAL A 108 -4.62 -15.90 12.95
C VAL A 108 -5.45 -16.30 11.75
N ILE A 109 -6.54 -17.03 11.98
CA ILE A 109 -7.45 -17.52 10.94
C ILE A 109 -8.85 -17.03 11.29
N GLY A 110 -9.69 -16.71 10.30
CA GLY A 110 -11.06 -16.30 10.46
C GLY A 110 -11.36 -14.95 9.81
N ASP A 111 -12.34 -14.21 10.33
CA ASP A 111 -12.67 -12.87 9.81
C ASP A 111 -11.50 -11.89 10.01
N ARG A 112 -11.26 -11.07 9.00
CA ARG A 112 -10.12 -10.15 8.96
C ARG A 112 -10.18 -9.06 10.02
N ASN A 113 -11.36 -8.49 10.26
CA ASN A 113 -11.55 -7.44 11.24
C ASN A 113 -11.46 -8.00 12.66
N ASP A 114 -12.01 -9.19 12.89
CA ASP A 114 -11.89 -9.89 14.17
C ASP A 114 -10.43 -10.29 14.44
N ALA A 115 -9.70 -10.75 13.42
CA ALA A 115 -8.29 -11.05 13.52
C ALA A 115 -7.48 -9.80 13.92
N PHE A 116 -7.77 -8.65 13.31
CA PHE A 116 -7.13 -7.39 13.67
C PHE A 116 -7.49 -6.98 15.11
N ARG A 117 -8.77 -7.02 15.50
CA ARG A 117 -9.22 -6.65 16.85
C ARG A 117 -8.56 -7.51 17.92
N MET A 118 -8.53 -8.84 17.71
CA MET A 118 -7.87 -9.78 18.63
C MET A 118 -6.38 -9.45 18.79
N ALA A 119 -5.65 -9.25 17.70
CA ALA A 119 -4.24 -8.91 17.75
C ALA A 119 -3.99 -7.52 18.39
N TYR A 120 -4.89 -6.55 18.12
CA TYR A 120 -4.85 -5.21 18.70
C TYR A 120 -5.02 -5.24 20.22
N ASP A 121 -5.98 -6.01 20.72
CA ASP A 121 -6.22 -6.19 22.17
C ASP A 121 -5.03 -6.89 22.84
N CYS A 122 -4.48 -7.93 22.22
CA CYS A 122 -3.26 -8.60 22.70
C CYS A 122 -2.06 -7.66 22.81
N CYS A 123 -2.02 -6.60 21.99
CA CYS A 123 -0.94 -5.61 21.98
C CYS A 123 -1.22 -4.36 22.84
N GLY A 124 -2.28 -4.39 23.66
CA GLY A 124 -2.65 -3.24 24.49
C GLY A 124 -3.02 -2.00 23.71
N GLY A 125 -3.59 -2.16 22.51
CA GLY A 125 -4.06 -1.06 21.67
C GLY A 125 -3.00 -0.42 20.77
N VAL A 126 -1.82 -1.03 20.61
CA VAL A 126 -0.76 -0.53 19.72
C VAL A 126 -0.36 -1.62 18.72
N LEU A 127 -0.93 -1.55 17.53
CA LEU A 127 -0.70 -2.52 16.46
C LEU A 127 -0.69 -1.82 15.09
N GLN A 128 0.27 -2.17 14.26
CA GLN A 128 0.35 -1.75 12.86
C GLN A 128 -0.11 -2.89 11.95
N SER A 129 -1.11 -2.67 11.12
CA SER A 129 -1.44 -3.60 10.05
C SER A 129 -0.71 -3.25 8.77
N LEU A 130 -0.14 -4.26 8.14
CA LEU A 130 0.55 -4.18 6.88
C LEU A 130 -0.20 -5.02 5.84
N SER A 131 -0.73 -4.38 4.81
CA SER A 131 -1.55 -5.02 3.78
C SER A 131 -0.86 -4.97 2.42
N ARG A 132 -1.16 -5.94 1.55
CA ARG A 132 -0.61 -5.99 0.19
C ARG A 132 -1.03 -4.76 -0.64
N ASP A 133 -2.26 -4.32 -0.49
CA ASP A 133 -2.87 -3.26 -1.29
C ASP A 133 -3.65 -2.24 -0.43
N ASN A 134 -3.97 -1.10 -1.06
CA ASN A 134 -4.71 -0.03 -0.41
C ASN A 134 -6.15 -0.42 -0.07
N THR A 135 -6.76 -1.31 -0.86
CA THR A 135 -8.15 -1.74 -0.65
C THR A 135 -8.28 -2.48 0.68
N THR A 136 -7.37 -3.42 0.96
CA THR A 136 -7.29 -4.14 2.23
C THR A 136 -7.02 -3.19 3.40
N ALA A 137 -6.07 -2.28 3.27
CA ALA A 137 -5.77 -1.30 4.32
C ALA A 137 -6.97 -0.38 4.61
N ASN A 138 -7.66 0.08 3.57
CA ASN A 138 -8.85 0.94 3.72
C ASN A 138 -10.05 0.18 4.31
N ALA A 139 -10.21 -1.10 3.98
CA ALA A 139 -11.28 -1.93 4.54
C ALA A 139 -11.12 -2.11 6.05
N LEU A 140 -9.90 -2.42 6.50
CA LEU A 140 -9.57 -2.50 7.93
C LEU A 140 -9.81 -1.16 8.63
N LYS A 141 -9.40 -0.03 8.02
CA LYS A 141 -9.62 1.31 8.57
C LYS A 141 -11.09 1.66 8.73
N LYS A 142 -11.96 1.13 7.86
CA LYS A 142 -13.41 1.40 7.86
C LYS A 142 -14.25 0.34 8.55
N ASP A 143 -13.60 -0.67 9.11
CA ASP A 143 -14.27 -1.81 9.72
C ASP A 143 -15.30 -2.46 8.77
N PHE A 144 -14.87 -2.68 7.51
CA PHE A 144 -15.72 -3.18 6.46
C PHE A 144 -15.63 -4.71 6.37
N GLU A 145 -16.75 -5.38 6.61
CA GLU A 145 -16.86 -6.84 6.78
C GLU A 145 -17.10 -7.62 5.46
N GLU A 146 -16.85 -7.02 4.30
CA GLU A 146 -17.09 -7.74 3.05
C GLU A 146 -16.08 -8.89 2.87
N THR A 147 -16.59 -10.11 2.82
CA THR A 147 -15.84 -11.37 2.74
C THR A 147 -15.12 -11.60 1.41
N SER A 148 -15.38 -10.78 0.39
CA SER A 148 -14.65 -10.82 -0.87
C SER A 148 -14.20 -9.43 -1.28
N MET A 149 -13.02 -9.02 -0.85
CA MET A 149 -12.39 -7.83 -1.40
C MET A 149 -12.00 -8.09 -2.84
N ASN A 150 -12.91 -7.68 -3.72
CA ASN A 150 -12.72 -7.83 -5.14
C ASN A 150 -11.75 -6.75 -5.62
N THR A 151 -10.45 -7.03 -5.61
CA THR A 151 -9.40 -6.14 -6.19
C THR A 151 -9.72 -5.77 -7.65
N LYS A 152 -10.60 -6.54 -8.30
CA LYS A 152 -11.12 -6.29 -9.66
C LYS A 152 -12.41 -5.45 -9.67
N LEU A 153 -12.87 -4.91 -8.53
CA LEU A 153 -14.14 -4.21 -8.47
C LEU A 153 -14.17 -2.96 -9.35
N LEU A 154 -13.05 -2.23 -9.45
CA LEU A 154 -12.95 -1.09 -10.37
C LEU A 154 -13.08 -1.53 -11.83
N ASN A 155 -12.41 -2.62 -12.21
CA ASN A 155 -12.56 -3.17 -13.57
C ASN A 155 -14.01 -3.59 -13.83
N LYS A 156 -14.65 -4.26 -12.85
CA LYS A 156 -16.05 -4.64 -12.94
C LYS A 156 -16.98 -3.43 -13.04
N PHE A 157 -16.65 -2.34 -12.36
CA PHE A 157 -17.38 -1.07 -12.48
C PHE A 157 -17.26 -0.50 -13.90
N GLU A 158 -16.06 -0.52 -14.50
CA GLU A 158 -15.82 -0.09 -15.87
C GLU A 158 -16.54 -0.96 -16.90
N GLU A 159 -16.49 -2.27 -16.73
CA GLU A 159 -17.18 -3.23 -17.61
C GLU A 159 -18.71 -3.14 -17.53
N SER A 160 -19.23 -2.89 -16.32
CA SER A 160 -20.68 -2.85 -16.08
C SER A 160 -21.32 -1.54 -16.55
N ASP A 161 -20.63 -0.41 -16.40
CA ASP A 161 -21.11 0.91 -16.79
C ASP A 161 -20.32 1.48 -17.97
N SER A 162 -20.84 1.26 -19.18
CA SER A 162 -20.23 1.76 -20.42
C SER A 162 -20.45 3.27 -20.66
N ASP A 163 -21.25 3.94 -19.80
CA ASP A 163 -21.44 5.39 -19.87
C ASP A 163 -20.32 6.12 -19.15
N ASP A 164 -19.28 6.49 -19.90
CA ASP A 164 -18.11 7.21 -19.36
C ASP A 164 -18.48 8.51 -18.67
N TYR A 165 -19.48 9.24 -19.17
CA TYR A 165 -19.92 10.50 -18.60
C TYR A 165 -20.43 10.34 -17.17
N ARG A 166 -21.28 9.36 -16.93
CA ARG A 166 -21.81 9.01 -15.60
C ARG A 166 -20.71 8.40 -14.73
N ARG A 167 -20.04 7.36 -15.22
CA ARG A 167 -19.06 6.58 -14.48
C ARG A 167 -17.93 7.45 -13.92
N GLN A 168 -17.30 8.27 -14.76
CA GLN A 168 -16.18 9.14 -14.33
C GLN A 168 -16.63 10.14 -13.27
N ARG A 169 -17.83 10.70 -13.38
CA ARG A 169 -18.34 11.65 -12.38
C ARG A 169 -18.63 10.98 -11.05
N ILE A 170 -19.31 9.84 -11.08
CA ILE A 170 -19.58 9.05 -9.86
C ILE A 170 -18.27 8.69 -9.17
N TRP A 171 -17.29 8.17 -9.91
CA TRP A 171 -15.98 7.83 -9.35
C TRP A 171 -15.25 9.05 -8.78
N SER A 172 -15.24 10.17 -9.49
CA SER A 172 -14.61 11.40 -9.00
C SER A 172 -15.25 11.91 -7.70
N PHE A 173 -16.57 11.82 -7.57
CA PHE A 173 -17.25 12.20 -6.33
C PHE A 173 -16.95 11.23 -5.19
N ILE A 174 -16.88 9.90 -5.44
CA ILE A 174 -16.44 8.93 -4.43
C ILE A 174 -15.03 9.30 -3.94
N GLN A 175 -14.09 9.51 -4.87
CA GLN A 175 -12.72 9.92 -4.52
C GLN A 175 -12.70 11.20 -3.70
N ALA A 176 -13.45 12.23 -4.09
CA ALA A 176 -13.46 13.51 -3.39
C ALA A 176 -14.02 13.39 -1.97
N VAL A 177 -15.09 12.63 -1.78
CA VAL A 177 -15.68 12.40 -0.45
C VAL A 177 -14.68 11.66 0.44
N GLU A 178 -14.10 10.58 -0.04
CA GLU A 178 -13.19 9.74 0.75
C GLU A 178 -11.87 10.46 1.09
N LEU A 179 -11.29 11.21 0.14
CA LEU A 179 -10.12 12.06 0.39
C LEU A 179 -10.42 13.14 1.44
N SER A 180 -11.63 13.71 1.44
CA SER A 180 -12.02 14.72 2.42
C SER A 180 -12.10 14.17 3.84
N PHE A 181 -12.57 12.92 4.02
CA PHE A 181 -12.55 12.26 5.33
C PHE A 181 -11.14 12.00 5.87
N ASN A 182 -10.15 12.00 4.98
CA ASN A 182 -8.74 11.91 5.35
C ASN A 182 -8.04 13.28 5.36
N ASN A 183 -8.80 14.38 5.52
CA ASN A 183 -8.31 15.75 5.56
C ASN A 183 -7.54 16.20 4.31
N ASN A 184 -7.60 15.45 3.21
CA ASN A 184 -6.91 15.77 1.96
C ASN A 184 -7.81 16.60 1.02
N TYR A 185 -8.30 17.74 1.52
CA TYR A 185 -9.27 18.60 0.82
C TYR A 185 -8.76 19.15 -0.50
N LYS A 186 -7.45 19.42 -0.62
CA LYS A 186 -6.86 19.94 -1.86
C LYS A 186 -6.97 18.93 -2.99
N GLU A 187 -6.62 17.68 -2.73
CA GLU A 187 -6.72 16.61 -3.73
C GLU A 187 -8.18 16.23 -3.99
N ALA A 188 -9.01 16.22 -2.96
CA ALA A 188 -10.45 16.02 -3.10
C ALA A 188 -11.09 17.00 -4.10
N LEU A 189 -10.79 18.29 -3.98
CA LEU A 189 -11.30 19.30 -4.90
C LEU A 189 -10.80 19.11 -6.33
N LYS A 190 -9.53 18.75 -6.53
CA LYS A 190 -8.98 18.46 -7.87
C LYS A 190 -9.75 17.33 -8.56
N LYS A 191 -10.25 16.34 -7.82
CA LYS A 191 -11.01 15.21 -8.40
C LYS A 191 -12.33 15.64 -9.02
N ILE A 192 -12.97 16.71 -8.56
CA ILE A 192 -14.31 17.12 -9.01
C ILE A 192 -14.36 18.50 -9.67
N GLU A 193 -13.32 19.34 -9.55
CA GLU A 193 -13.32 20.72 -10.10
C GLU A 193 -13.56 20.74 -11.62
N TRP A 194 -13.03 19.77 -12.36
CA TRP A 194 -13.22 19.62 -13.80
C TRP A 194 -14.69 19.39 -14.20
N ILE A 195 -15.50 18.79 -13.31
CA ILE A 195 -16.93 18.53 -13.54
C ILE A 195 -17.71 19.83 -13.71
N PHE A 196 -17.23 20.88 -13.06
CA PHE A 196 -17.85 22.21 -13.04
C PHE A 196 -17.14 23.22 -13.97
N SER A 197 -16.36 22.74 -14.95
CA SER A 197 -15.58 23.63 -15.84
C SER A 197 -16.43 24.64 -16.62
N ASN A 198 -17.72 24.38 -16.82
CA ASN A 198 -18.65 25.28 -17.49
C ASN A 198 -19.25 26.35 -16.55
N GLU A 199 -18.99 26.29 -15.25
CA GLU A 199 -19.46 27.26 -14.29
C GLU A 199 -18.52 28.47 -14.24
N ASN A 200 -19.05 29.67 -13.99
CA ASN A 200 -18.24 30.89 -13.87
C ASN A 200 -17.13 30.80 -12.81
N ASN A 201 -17.32 29.93 -11.80
CA ASN A 201 -16.31 29.63 -10.79
C ASN A 201 -16.39 28.14 -10.43
N SER A 202 -15.69 27.32 -11.22
CA SER A 202 -15.65 25.85 -11.07
C SER A 202 -15.26 25.41 -9.68
N ARG A 203 -14.25 26.05 -9.08
CA ARG A 203 -13.75 25.74 -7.73
C ARG A 203 -14.80 26.02 -6.66
N LYS A 204 -15.54 27.15 -6.75
CA LYS A 204 -16.61 27.48 -5.80
C LYS A 204 -17.76 26.48 -5.89
N ALA A 205 -18.14 26.07 -7.10
CA ALA A 205 -19.16 25.06 -7.35
C ALA A 205 -18.74 23.69 -6.81
N ALA A 206 -17.48 23.30 -7.03
CA ALA A 206 -16.90 22.08 -6.48
C ALA A 206 -16.92 22.06 -4.94
N ILE A 207 -16.48 23.15 -4.29
CA ILE A 207 -16.50 23.29 -2.82
C ILE A 207 -17.94 23.17 -2.29
N ALA A 208 -18.89 23.87 -2.89
CA ALA A 208 -20.30 23.87 -2.45
C ALA A 208 -20.90 22.45 -2.58
N SER A 209 -20.62 21.76 -3.69
CA SER A 209 -21.10 20.39 -3.93
C SER A 209 -20.49 19.39 -2.95
N LEU A 210 -19.17 19.46 -2.75
CA LEU A 210 -18.46 18.58 -1.82
C LEU A 210 -18.93 18.79 -0.37
N SER A 211 -19.04 20.04 0.08
CA SER A 211 -19.51 20.35 1.44
C SER A 211 -20.90 19.79 1.70
N LYS A 212 -21.81 19.91 0.73
CA LYS A 212 -23.15 19.31 0.85
C LYS A 212 -23.08 17.78 0.91
N LEU A 213 -22.29 17.13 0.02
CA LEU A 213 -22.14 15.67 0.04
C LEU A 213 -21.61 15.17 1.38
N LEU A 214 -20.65 15.86 1.98
CA LEU A 214 -20.13 15.50 3.30
C LEU A 214 -21.20 15.61 4.40
N LEU A 215 -22.10 16.59 4.34
CA LEU A 215 -23.23 16.69 5.27
C LEU A 215 -24.21 15.51 5.15
N TYR A 216 -24.42 15.01 3.94
CA TYR A 216 -25.33 13.90 3.66
C TYR A 216 -24.61 12.52 3.66
N TYR A 217 -23.35 12.45 4.10
CA TYR A 217 -22.58 11.20 4.08
C TYR A 217 -23.30 10.02 4.74
N LYS A 218 -23.89 10.24 5.92
CA LYS A 218 -24.61 9.19 6.66
C LYS A 218 -25.82 8.64 5.92
N ASP A 219 -26.37 9.40 4.98
CA ASP A 219 -27.58 9.02 4.24
C ASP A 219 -27.27 8.04 3.11
N PHE A 220 -26.02 7.98 2.62
CA PHE A 220 -25.64 7.09 1.52
C PHE A 220 -24.50 6.12 1.84
N CYS A 221 -23.64 6.38 2.82
CA CYS A 221 -22.44 5.60 3.05
C CYS A 221 -22.69 4.10 3.32
N ASN A 222 -23.84 3.76 3.91
CA ASN A 222 -24.26 2.39 4.19
C ASN A 222 -25.32 1.86 3.19
N LYS A 223 -25.53 2.54 2.07
CA LYS A 223 -26.52 2.16 1.04
C LYS A 223 -25.84 1.71 -0.23
N MET A 224 -26.65 1.38 -1.24
CA MET A 224 -26.17 0.97 -2.55
C MET A 224 -25.66 2.17 -3.36
N LEU A 225 -24.87 1.90 -4.38
CA LEU A 225 -24.28 2.94 -5.24
C LEU A 225 -25.36 3.76 -5.97
N ILE A 226 -26.52 3.17 -6.22
CA ILE A 226 -27.67 3.87 -6.81
C ILE A 226 -28.18 5.02 -5.93
N ASP A 227 -28.16 4.84 -4.61
CA ASP A 227 -28.57 5.90 -3.66
C ASP A 227 -27.58 7.07 -3.69
N PHE A 228 -26.30 6.76 -3.80
CA PHE A 228 -25.24 7.78 -3.97
C PHE A 228 -25.41 8.55 -5.29
N TYR A 229 -25.72 7.85 -6.40
CA TYR A 229 -26.03 8.48 -7.69
C TYR A 229 -27.20 9.46 -7.56
N HIS A 230 -28.31 9.07 -6.94
CA HIS A 230 -29.45 9.94 -6.71
C HIS A 230 -29.11 11.13 -5.81
N THR A 231 -28.28 10.93 -4.79
CA THR A 231 -27.81 11.97 -3.89
C THR A 231 -26.98 13.00 -4.66
N ILE A 232 -26.06 12.58 -5.53
CA ILE A 232 -25.30 13.51 -6.37
C ILE A 232 -26.24 14.33 -7.25
N CYS A 233 -27.15 13.70 -7.99
CA CYS A 233 -28.06 14.40 -8.86
C CYS A 233 -28.91 15.45 -8.11
N SER A 234 -29.40 15.12 -6.92
CA SER A 234 -30.23 16.03 -6.12
C SER A 234 -29.44 17.21 -5.50
N ILE A 235 -28.22 16.93 -5.03
CA ILE A 235 -27.41 17.95 -4.30
C ILE A 235 -26.71 18.89 -5.27
N THR A 236 -26.14 18.37 -6.35
CA THR A 236 -25.31 19.13 -7.29
C THR A 236 -26.10 19.76 -8.44
N GLY A 237 -27.31 19.29 -8.68
CA GLY A 237 -28.09 19.66 -9.86
C GLY A 237 -27.54 19.12 -11.19
N LEU A 238 -26.51 18.27 -11.15
CA LEU A 238 -25.95 17.65 -12.34
C LEU A 238 -26.96 16.69 -12.99
N LYS A 239 -27.14 16.83 -14.30
CA LYS A 239 -27.94 15.92 -15.09
C LYS A 239 -27.06 14.77 -15.57
N LEU A 240 -26.89 13.76 -14.72
CA LEU A 240 -26.22 12.53 -15.12
C LEU A 240 -27.15 11.68 -15.99
N THR A 241 -26.56 10.91 -16.90
CA THR A 241 -27.32 9.99 -17.76
C THR A 241 -28.05 8.95 -16.90
N GLY A 242 -29.34 8.81 -17.11
CA GLY A 242 -30.17 7.84 -16.39
C GLY A 242 -29.84 6.38 -16.76
N PHE A 243 -30.37 5.46 -15.99
CA PHE A 243 -30.18 4.04 -16.24
C PHE A 243 -31.30 3.49 -17.14
N ARG A 244 -30.91 2.63 -18.09
CA ARG A 244 -31.78 1.67 -18.74
C ARG A 244 -31.65 0.32 -18.04
N GLU A 245 -32.63 -0.56 -18.20
CA GLU A 245 -32.48 -1.96 -17.73
C GLU A 245 -31.25 -2.60 -18.38
N GLY A 246 -30.36 -3.15 -17.57
CA GLY A 246 -29.08 -3.73 -18.02
C GLY A 246 -28.01 -3.83 -16.95
N ASN A 247 -26.79 -4.12 -17.36
CA ASN A 247 -25.68 -4.39 -16.45
C ASN A 247 -25.32 -3.19 -15.53
N ALA A 248 -25.36 -1.97 -16.08
CA ALA A 248 -25.07 -0.78 -15.28
C ALA A 248 -26.07 -0.63 -14.12
N LYS A 249 -27.38 -0.69 -14.40
CA LYS A 249 -28.40 -0.59 -13.37
C LYS A 249 -28.23 -1.68 -12.31
N LYS A 250 -28.06 -2.94 -12.73
CA LYS A 250 -27.85 -4.08 -11.82
C LYS A 250 -26.62 -3.86 -10.93
N PHE A 251 -25.53 -3.36 -11.51
CA PHE A 251 -24.32 -3.07 -10.74
C PHE A 251 -24.56 -2.01 -9.66
N TYR A 252 -25.19 -0.89 -10.02
CA TYR A 252 -25.47 0.18 -9.06
C TYR A 252 -26.49 -0.21 -7.99
N ASP A 253 -27.47 -1.04 -8.34
CA ASP A 253 -28.48 -1.55 -7.39
C ASP A 253 -27.92 -2.59 -6.41
N SER A 254 -26.87 -3.32 -6.80
CA SER A 254 -26.32 -4.43 -6.01
C SER A 254 -24.97 -4.12 -5.34
N THR A 255 -24.30 -3.05 -5.73
CA THR A 255 -22.96 -2.71 -5.18
C THR A 255 -23.11 -1.67 -4.07
N PRO A 256 -22.67 -1.98 -2.84
CA PRO A 256 -22.62 -0.99 -1.76
C PRO A 256 -21.68 0.17 -2.09
N TYR A 257 -22.02 1.39 -1.69
CA TYR A 257 -21.12 2.55 -1.81
C TYR A 257 -19.74 2.27 -1.21
N LYS A 258 -19.71 1.66 0.00
CA LYS A 258 -18.46 1.34 0.72
C LYS A 258 -17.51 0.48 -0.11
N SER A 259 -18.01 -0.45 -0.92
CA SER A 259 -17.18 -1.33 -1.73
C SER A 259 -16.31 -0.57 -2.74
N LEU A 260 -16.83 0.51 -3.33
CA LEU A 260 -16.02 1.41 -4.17
C LEU A 260 -15.20 2.42 -3.34
N ALA A 261 -15.73 2.84 -2.19
CA ALA A 261 -15.04 3.79 -1.30
C ALA A 261 -13.71 3.26 -0.76
N ILE A 262 -13.58 1.94 -0.52
CA ILE A 262 -12.31 1.32 -0.10
C ILE A 262 -11.28 1.25 -1.22
N CYS A 263 -11.70 1.33 -2.49
CA CYS A 263 -10.80 1.34 -3.65
C CYS A 263 -10.12 2.70 -3.88
N VAL A 264 -10.48 3.74 -3.12
CA VAL A 264 -9.85 5.06 -3.27
C VAL A 264 -8.44 5.02 -2.69
N ASP A 265 -7.46 5.43 -3.49
CA ASP A 265 -6.08 5.57 -3.02
C ASP A 265 -5.95 6.79 -2.11
N ILE A 266 -5.74 6.53 -0.82
CA ILE A 266 -5.61 7.54 0.23
C ILE A 266 -4.18 7.49 0.76
N VAL A 267 -3.45 8.58 0.57
CA VAL A 267 -2.13 8.74 1.20
C VAL A 267 -2.35 9.23 2.62
N ASP A 268 -2.14 8.32 3.59
CA ASP A 268 -2.20 8.62 5.02
C ASP A 268 -1.06 7.85 5.71
N ASP A 269 0.03 8.57 5.97
CA ASP A 269 1.25 7.99 6.55
C ASP A 269 1.15 7.81 8.08
N THR A 270 0.07 8.30 8.70
CA THR A 270 -0.16 8.21 10.15
C THR A 270 -1.13 7.10 10.55
N SER A 271 -1.70 6.41 9.57
CA SER A 271 -2.68 5.34 9.80
C SER A 271 -2.03 4.10 10.42
N SER A 272 -2.74 3.46 11.36
CA SER A 272 -2.40 2.10 11.82
C SER A 272 -2.62 1.01 10.76
N HIS A 273 -3.17 1.38 9.59
CA HIS A 273 -3.42 0.48 8.46
C HIS A 273 -2.76 1.06 7.21
N ILE A 274 -1.65 0.47 6.78
CA ILE A 274 -0.90 0.92 5.60
C ILE A 274 -0.52 -0.26 4.71
N THR A 275 -0.10 0.04 3.50
CA THR A 275 0.46 -0.99 2.62
C THR A 275 1.89 -1.33 3.00
N ILE A 276 2.32 -2.56 2.66
CA ILE A 276 3.70 -3.03 2.87
C ILE A 276 4.71 -2.11 2.18
N HIS A 277 4.37 -1.59 0.99
CA HIS A 277 5.24 -0.64 0.27
C HIS A 277 5.48 0.65 1.04
N LYS A 278 4.44 1.20 1.70
CA LYS A 278 4.57 2.39 2.56
C LYS A 278 5.34 2.11 3.86
N ALA A 279 5.31 0.88 4.33
CA ALA A 279 6.02 0.46 5.53
C ALA A 279 7.53 0.24 5.29
N LYS A 280 7.99 0.23 4.04
CA LYS A 280 9.43 0.06 3.76
C LYS A 280 10.22 1.18 4.40
N GLY A 281 11.33 0.83 5.06
CA GLY A 281 12.14 1.77 5.86
C GLY A 281 11.61 2.06 7.28
N ALA A 282 10.33 1.77 7.57
CA ALA A 282 9.76 1.94 8.91
C ALA A 282 9.92 0.69 9.79
N GLU A 283 9.67 0.85 11.10
CA GLU A 283 9.70 -0.21 12.11
C GLU A 283 8.55 -0.02 13.11
N TYR A 284 7.95 -1.13 13.52
CA TYR A 284 6.82 -1.12 14.44
C TYR A 284 7.00 -2.16 15.54
N ASP A 285 6.60 -1.84 16.75
CA ASP A 285 6.71 -2.78 17.88
C ASP A 285 5.87 -4.03 17.62
N ASN A 286 4.63 -3.86 17.17
CA ASN A 286 3.70 -4.95 16.92
C ASN A 286 3.14 -4.83 15.50
N VAL A 287 3.15 -5.93 14.75
CA VAL A 287 2.73 -5.98 13.35
C VAL A 287 1.78 -7.13 13.13
N ILE A 288 0.72 -6.87 12.36
CA ILE A 288 -0.09 -7.92 11.72
C ILE A 288 0.02 -7.79 10.20
N VAL A 289 0.22 -8.92 9.52
CA VAL A 289 0.42 -8.95 8.06
C VAL A 289 -0.78 -9.59 7.39
N PHE A 290 -1.36 -8.87 6.40
CA PHE A 290 -2.43 -9.31 5.52
C PHE A 290 -1.92 -9.44 4.10
N ASN A 291 -1.80 -10.67 3.62
CA ASN A 291 -1.40 -10.96 2.24
C ASN A 291 -1.91 -12.36 1.86
N ASP A 292 -2.58 -12.46 0.72
CA ASP A 292 -3.24 -13.69 0.26
C ASP A 292 -2.22 -14.79 -0.08
N GLU A 293 -0.99 -14.43 -0.45
CA GLU A 293 0.09 -15.38 -0.73
C GLU A 293 0.90 -15.79 0.51
N LEU A 294 0.54 -15.33 1.71
CA LEU A 294 1.30 -15.61 2.92
C LEU A 294 1.43 -17.12 3.19
N LYS A 295 0.37 -17.90 2.94
CA LYS A 295 0.37 -19.35 3.11
C LYS A 295 1.36 -20.04 2.14
N SER A 296 1.35 -19.66 0.88
CA SER A 296 2.28 -20.20 -0.14
C SER A 296 3.72 -19.82 0.18
N PHE A 297 3.94 -18.58 0.60
CA PHE A 297 5.25 -18.09 1.03
C PHE A 297 5.81 -18.88 2.21
N LEU A 298 5.04 -19.13 3.26
CA LEU A 298 5.50 -19.89 4.43
C LEU A 298 5.83 -21.34 4.11
N LEU A 299 5.11 -21.94 3.16
CA LEU A 299 5.36 -23.32 2.73
C LEU A 299 6.56 -23.47 1.78
N SER A 300 6.78 -22.49 0.90
CA SER A 300 7.84 -22.55 -0.11
C SER A 300 8.38 -21.15 -0.43
N PRO A 301 9.17 -20.54 0.47
CA PRO A 301 9.70 -19.20 0.27
C PRO A 301 10.65 -19.14 -0.93
N ASN A 302 10.48 -18.10 -1.77
CA ASN A 302 11.33 -17.84 -2.92
C ASN A 302 11.59 -16.35 -3.08
N LEU A 303 12.61 -15.83 -2.41
CA LEU A 303 12.98 -14.41 -2.48
C LEU A 303 13.80 -14.08 -3.73
N GLN A 304 14.35 -15.10 -4.42
CA GLN A 304 15.23 -14.89 -5.57
C GLN A 304 14.44 -14.43 -6.80
N THR A 305 13.31 -15.07 -7.09
CA THR A 305 12.56 -14.83 -8.34
C THR A 305 11.15 -14.31 -8.13
N ASN A 306 10.57 -14.46 -6.93
CA ASN A 306 9.19 -14.04 -6.64
C ASN A 306 9.16 -12.71 -5.87
N GLU A 307 8.62 -11.66 -6.50
CA GLU A 307 8.48 -10.34 -5.88
C GLU A 307 7.45 -10.34 -4.75
N GLU A 308 6.33 -11.06 -4.87
CA GLU A 308 5.35 -11.16 -3.80
C GLU A 308 5.95 -11.76 -2.53
N HIS A 309 6.84 -12.73 -2.67
CA HIS A 309 7.57 -13.30 -1.54
C HIS A 309 8.52 -12.27 -0.90
N ARG A 310 9.16 -11.39 -1.69
CA ARG A 310 9.97 -10.28 -1.14
C ARG A 310 9.10 -9.24 -0.43
N ILE A 311 7.92 -8.94 -0.97
CA ILE A 311 6.95 -8.04 -0.33
C ILE A 311 6.55 -8.58 1.05
N ILE A 312 6.23 -9.87 1.14
CA ILE A 312 5.91 -10.53 2.43
C ILE A 312 7.11 -10.46 3.36
N TYR A 313 8.31 -10.82 2.89
CA TYR A 313 9.54 -10.75 3.68
C TYR A 313 9.78 -9.34 4.26
N VAL A 314 9.58 -8.29 3.44
CA VAL A 314 9.64 -6.90 3.91
C VAL A 314 8.64 -6.66 5.04
N ALA A 315 7.40 -7.11 4.91
CA ALA A 315 6.39 -6.96 5.97
C ALA A 315 6.81 -7.62 7.29
N LEU A 316 7.29 -8.87 7.22
CA LEU A 316 7.76 -9.60 8.40
C LEU A 316 8.92 -8.87 9.10
N SER A 317 9.84 -8.32 8.31
CA SER A 317 11.03 -7.63 8.81
C SER A 317 10.74 -6.25 9.43
N ARG A 318 9.49 -5.75 9.37
CA ARG A 318 9.10 -4.48 10.02
C ARG A 318 8.79 -4.65 11.52
N ALA A 319 8.55 -5.88 11.98
CA ALA A 319 8.19 -6.14 13.37
C ALA A 319 9.42 -6.14 14.31
N ARG A 320 9.28 -5.45 15.43
CA ARG A 320 10.31 -5.40 16.49
C ARG A 320 10.04 -6.42 17.59
N LYS A 321 8.80 -6.51 18.10
CA LYS A 321 8.45 -7.28 19.31
C LYS A 321 7.49 -8.42 19.05
N ARG A 322 6.35 -8.14 18.39
CA ARG A 322 5.28 -9.12 18.13
C ARG A 322 4.91 -9.15 16.66
N LEU A 323 4.64 -10.34 16.16
CA LEU A 323 4.26 -10.56 14.77
C LEU A 323 3.07 -11.51 14.70
N PHE A 324 2.01 -11.05 14.03
CA PHE A 324 0.81 -11.79 13.73
C PHE A 324 0.72 -11.99 12.21
N LEU A 325 0.34 -13.17 11.80
CA LEU A 325 0.20 -13.57 10.40
C LEU A 325 -1.23 -13.99 10.14
N TYR A 326 -1.95 -13.22 9.34
CA TYR A 326 -3.32 -13.55 8.96
C TYR A 326 -3.33 -14.52 7.80
N LEU A 327 -4.06 -15.61 7.95
CA LEU A 327 -4.32 -16.59 6.89
C LEU A 327 -5.83 -16.63 6.63
N GLU A 328 -6.20 -16.47 5.37
CA GLU A 328 -7.57 -16.68 4.93
C GLU A 328 -7.90 -18.20 4.97
N ASP A 329 -9.14 -18.54 5.34
CA ASP A 329 -9.62 -19.93 5.46
C ASP A 329 -9.55 -20.72 4.15
#